data_e47e581f6fcf470f1fbaa4202b76d66b
#
_entry.id   e47e581f6fcf470f1fbaa4202b76d66b
#
_cell.length_a   1.000
_cell.length_b   1.000
_cell.length_c   1.000
_cell.angle_alpha   90.00
_cell.angle_beta   90.00
_cell.angle_gamma   90.00
#
_symmetry.space_group_name_H-M   'P 1'
#
loop_
_entity.id
_entity.type
_entity.pdbx_description
1 polymer ?
#
loop_
_entity_poly.entity_id
_entity_poly.type
_entity_poly.pdbx_seq_one_letter_code
_entity_poly.pdbx_strand_id
1 'polypeptide(L)'
;AIYFKGDWLNQFEKESTKDKEFFSTTDNVVEVDMMAMFGESFNYGEADGVQILEMPYVGNDLSMLVILPKQGQMDKLEEDMTIENLMKWNSKLKKEKVNLFLPKFKFEIKTMLTKTLQEMGMPTAFSGNADFSGMDGIKSLQIDQVIHQAFVAVDEKGTEAAAATAVVMIESMAPLEPEEPKLFNADHPFIFMIQ
;
A
#
# COMPACT_ATOMS: atom_id res chain seq x y z
N ALA A 1 -8.99 10.81 11.19
CA ALA A 1 -7.60 10.44 10.86
C ALA A 1 -7.47 8.92 10.93
N ILE A 2 -6.74 8.34 9.98
CA ILE A 2 -6.34 6.94 10.02
C ILE A 2 -4.86 6.90 10.37
N TYR A 3 -4.53 6.04 11.33
CA TYR A 3 -3.16 5.75 11.75
C TYR A 3 -2.95 4.25 11.68
N PHE A 4 -1.90 3.82 11.02
CA PHE A 4 -1.48 2.44 10.98
C PHE A 4 0.03 2.36 11.24
N LYS A 5 0.44 1.39 12.05
CA LYS A 5 1.82 1.06 12.32
C LYS A 5 1.99 -0.45 12.30
N GLY A 6 2.91 -0.94 11.51
CA GLY A 6 3.24 -2.36 11.40
C GLY A 6 4.68 -2.55 10.94
N ASP A 7 5.41 -3.41 11.64
CA ASP A 7 6.75 -3.83 11.22
C ASP A 7 6.62 -4.94 10.16
N TRP A 8 7.46 -4.90 9.11
CA TRP A 8 7.51 -5.98 8.13
C TRP A 8 7.89 -7.31 8.79
N LEU A 9 7.28 -8.39 8.37
CA LEU A 9 7.72 -9.74 8.77
C LEU A 9 9.15 -9.99 8.28
N ASN A 10 9.45 -9.61 7.04
CA ASN A 10 10.78 -9.60 6.46
C ASN A 10 11.20 -8.14 6.26
N GLN A 11 12.13 -7.65 7.08
CA GLN A 11 12.61 -6.27 7.01
C GLN A 11 13.70 -6.13 5.94
N PHE A 12 13.77 -4.94 5.32
CA PHE A 12 14.86 -4.62 4.40
C PHE A 12 16.15 -4.29 5.18
N GLU A 13 17.28 -4.69 4.62
CA GLU A 13 18.58 -4.27 5.11
C GLU A 13 18.87 -2.83 4.67
N LYS A 14 19.22 -1.95 5.61
CA LYS A 14 19.48 -0.54 5.30
C LYS A 14 20.62 -0.35 4.29
N GLU A 15 21.62 -1.21 4.36
CA GLU A 15 22.78 -1.24 3.46
C GLU A 15 22.38 -1.56 2.01
N SER A 16 21.22 -2.20 1.82
CA SER A 16 20.65 -2.52 0.51
C SER A 16 19.79 -1.40 -0.06
N THR A 17 19.46 -0.37 0.72
CA THR A 17 18.79 0.84 0.24
C THR A 17 19.79 1.71 -0.51
N LYS A 18 19.45 2.08 -1.75
CA LYS A 18 20.29 2.90 -2.63
C LYS A 18 19.43 3.93 -3.35
N ASP A 19 20.04 5.07 -3.66
CA ASP A 19 19.45 6.05 -4.55
C ASP A 19 19.25 5.45 -5.94
N LYS A 20 18.01 5.47 -6.44
CA LYS A 20 17.63 5.01 -7.78
C LYS A 20 16.62 5.93 -8.41
N GLU A 21 16.55 5.87 -9.73
CA GLU A 21 15.56 6.58 -10.52
C GLU A 21 14.15 6.02 -10.26
N PHE A 22 13.19 6.92 -10.11
CA PHE A 22 11.77 6.64 -10.07
C PHE A 22 11.05 7.48 -11.12
N PHE A 23 10.34 6.82 -12.00
CA PHE A 23 9.63 7.42 -13.14
C PHE A 23 8.24 7.88 -12.70
N SER A 24 8.15 9.05 -12.06
CA SER A 24 6.87 9.57 -11.56
C SER A 24 5.85 9.82 -12.68
N THR A 25 6.32 10.16 -13.87
CA THR A 25 5.59 10.16 -15.15
C THR A 25 6.53 9.68 -16.25
N THR A 26 6.03 9.54 -17.49
CA THR A 26 6.85 9.18 -18.66
C THR A 26 8.01 10.15 -18.87
N ASP A 27 7.84 11.43 -18.51
CA ASP A 27 8.79 12.52 -18.81
C ASP A 27 9.45 13.10 -17.54
N ASN A 28 9.10 12.58 -16.34
CA ASN A 28 9.62 13.08 -15.09
C ASN A 28 10.22 11.96 -14.25
N VAL A 29 11.53 12.00 -14.12
CA VAL A 29 12.32 11.06 -13.31
C VAL A 29 12.83 11.79 -12.07
N VAL A 30 12.67 11.16 -10.92
CA VAL A 30 13.16 11.66 -9.64
C VAL A 30 14.06 10.59 -8.99
N GLU A 31 14.98 11.01 -8.16
CA GLU A 31 15.82 10.10 -7.38
C GLU A 31 15.12 9.79 -6.05
N VAL A 32 15.09 8.52 -5.66
CA VAL A 32 14.44 8.04 -4.42
C VAL A 32 15.33 7.02 -3.70
N ASP A 33 15.21 6.95 -2.39
CA ASP A 33 15.76 5.85 -1.59
C ASP A 33 15.01 4.55 -1.94
N MET A 34 15.60 3.71 -2.79
CA MET A 34 15.03 2.43 -3.19
C MET A 34 15.55 1.32 -2.29
N MET A 35 14.67 0.75 -1.48
CA MET A 35 14.92 -0.43 -0.65
C MET A 35 15.01 -1.66 -1.54
N ALA A 36 15.89 -2.59 -1.22
CA ALA A 36 16.05 -3.83 -1.98
C ALA A 36 16.12 -5.06 -1.07
N MET A 37 15.50 -6.17 -1.56
CA MET A 37 15.53 -7.48 -0.93
C MET A 37 15.66 -8.54 -2.02
N PHE A 38 16.50 -9.55 -1.81
CA PHE A 38 16.88 -10.49 -2.85
C PHE A 38 16.52 -11.93 -2.48
N GLY A 39 15.81 -12.61 -3.39
CA GLY A 39 15.52 -14.04 -3.26
C GLY A 39 14.63 -14.42 -2.07
N GLU A 40 13.94 -13.45 -1.48
CA GLU A 40 13.00 -13.71 -0.40
C GLU A 40 11.67 -14.26 -0.91
N SER A 41 10.96 -14.96 -0.04
CA SER A 41 9.71 -15.65 -0.38
C SER A 41 8.52 -14.78 -0.05
N PHE A 42 7.79 -14.35 -1.09
CA PHE A 42 6.55 -13.58 -0.97
C PHE A 42 5.38 -14.28 -1.66
N ASN A 43 4.17 -13.89 -1.32
CA ASN A 43 3.01 -14.17 -2.16
C ASN A 43 3.06 -13.19 -3.34
N TYR A 44 3.30 -13.74 -4.53
CA TYR A 44 3.45 -13.00 -5.77
C TYR A 44 2.53 -13.55 -6.85
N GLY A 45 2.03 -12.68 -7.72
CA GLY A 45 1.21 -13.05 -8.87
C GLY A 45 1.32 -12.04 -10.01
N GLU A 46 0.96 -12.52 -11.20
CA GLU A 46 0.84 -11.70 -12.39
C GLU A 46 -0.52 -11.96 -13.04
N ALA A 47 -1.22 -10.90 -13.40
CA ALA A 47 -2.48 -10.98 -14.14
C ALA A 47 -2.78 -9.66 -14.85
N ASP A 48 -3.39 -9.74 -16.04
CA ASP A 48 -3.92 -8.57 -16.77
C ASP A 48 -2.92 -7.42 -17.00
N GLY A 49 -1.62 -7.74 -16.98
CA GLY A 49 -0.55 -6.76 -17.17
C GLY A 49 -0.11 -6.04 -15.90
N VAL A 50 -0.56 -6.50 -14.73
CA VAL A 50 -0.08 -6.06 -13.42
C VAL A 50 0.72 -7.14 -12.72
N GLN A 51 1.68 -6.74 -11.89
CA GLN A 51 2.34 -7.57 -10.89
C GLN A 51 1.71 -7.28 -9.54
N ILE A 52 1.51 -8.31 -8.72
CA ILE A 52 0.91 -8.20 -7.39
C ILE A 52 1.85 -8.84 -6.39
N LEU A 53 2.17 -8.12 -5.34
CA LEU A 53 3.03 -8.59 -4.26
C LEU A 53 2.34 -8.36 -2.92
N GLU A 54 2.32 -9.38 -2.07
CA GLU A 54 1.83 -9.27 -0.70
C GLU A 54 3.01 -9.33 0.28
N MET A 55 3.14 -8.28 1.07
CA MET A 55 4.15 -8.11 2.10
C MET A 55 3.50 -8.21 3.48
N PRO A 56 3.69 -9.32 4.22
CA PRO A 56 3.09 -9.48 5.54
C PRO A 56 3.77 -8.61 6.59
N TYR A 57 2.97 -8.14 7.54
CA TYR A 57 3.46 -7.55 8.79
C TYR A 57 3.70 -8.61 9.85
N VAL A 58 4.47 -8.26 10.88
CA VAL A 58 4.67 -9.11 12.06
C VAL A 58 3.31 -9.49 12.66
N GLY A 59 3.12 -10.78 12.95
CA GLY A 59 1.84 -11.35 13.41
C GLY A 59 1.05 -12.03 12.31
N ASN A 60 1.28 -11.70 11.03
CA ASN A 60 0.57 -12.24 9.86
C ASN A 60 -0.94 -11.99 9.84
N ASP A 61 -1.45 -11.09 10.69
CA ASP A 61 -2.86 -10.71 10.69
C ASP A 61 -3.17 -9.66 9.62
N LEU A 62 -2.16 -8.90 9.22
CA LEU A 62 -2.26 -7.85 8.20
C LEU A 62 -1.10 -7.96 7.20
N SER A 63 -1.34 -7.47 6.01
CA SER A 63 -0.34 -7.37 4.94
C SER A 63 -0.50 -6.07 4.14
N MET A 64 0.58 -5.63 3.50
CA MET A 64 0.50 -4.65 2.42
C MET A 64 0.46 -5.38 1.09
N LEU A 65 -0.60 -5.17 0.33
CA LEU A 65 -0.69 -5.60 -1.05
C LEU A 65 -0.23 -4.46 -1.96
N VAL A 66 0.78 -4.72 -2.79
CA VAL A 66 1.30 -3.77 -3.78
C VAL A 66 0.91 -4.25 -5.18
N ILE A 67 0.27 -3.38 -5.96
CA ILE A 67 -0.17 -3.65 -7.33
C ILE A 67 0.58 -2.72 -8.25
N LEU A 68 1.46 -3.30 -9.08
CA LEU A 68 2.36 -2.60 -9.97
C LEU A 68 1.92 -2.82 -11.43
N PRO A 69 1.47 -1.79 -12.15
CA PRO A 69 1.16 -1.89 -13.57
C PRO A 69 2.45 -1.91 -14.40
N LYS A 70 2.35 -2.08 -15.70
CA LYS A 70 3.46 -1.71 -16.59
C LYS A 70 3.67 -0.21 -16.56
N GLN A 71 4.91 0.23 -16.73
CA GLN A 71 5.26 1.66 -16.78
C GLN A 71 4.35 2.42 -17.76
N GLY A 72 3.82 3.57 -17.30
CA GLY A 72 2.90 4.41 -18.08
C GLY A 72 1.46 3.90 -18.18
N GLN A 73 1.08 2.87 -17.40
CA GLN A 73 -0.29 2.31 -17.41
C GLN A 73 -1.04 2.50 -16.07
N MET A 74 -0.69 3.53 -15.32
CA MET A 74 -1.36 3.82 -14.04
C MET A 74 -2.84 4.14 -14.23
N ASP A 75 -3.20 4.98 -15.21
CA ASP A 75 -4.59 5.34 -15.51
C ASP A 75 -5.44 4.10 -15.80
N LYS A 76 -4.88 3.16 -16.58
CA LYS A 76 -5.56 1.90 -16.87
C LYS A 76 -5.73 1.04 -15.60
N LEU A 77 -4.74 0.99 -14.74
CA LEU A 77 -4.86 0.29 -13.48
C LEU A 77 -5.98 0.88 -12.61
N GLU A 78 -6.08 2.23 -12.55
CA GLU A 78 -7.16 2.91 -11.81
C GLU A 78 -8.54 2.56 -12.37
N GLU A 79 -8.70 2.52 -13.69
CA GLU A 79 -9.95 2.09 -14.36
C GLU A 79 -10.29 0.62 -14.05
N ASP A 80 -9.28 -0.25 -14.00
CA ASP A 80 -9.44 -1.68 -13.76
C ASP A 80 -9.60 -2.03 -12.25
N MET A 81 -9.49 -1.06 -11.32
CA MET A 81 -9.63 -1.24 -9.88
C MET A 81 -11.08 -1.50 -9.48
N THR A 82 -11.54 -2.72 -9.70
CA THR A 82 -12.85 -3.22 -9.29
C THR A 82 -12.71 -4.34 -8.26
N ILE A 83 -13.76 -4.57 -7.46
CA ILE A 83 -13.77 -5.69 -6.49
C ILE A 83 -13.53 -7.02 -7.20
N GLU A 84 -14.12 -7.22 -8.38
CA GLU A 84 -13.96 -8.43 -9.17
C GLU A 84 -12.50 -8.65 -9.59
N ASN A 85 -11.86 -7.61 -10.12
CA ASN A 85 -10.45 -7.70 -10.52
C ASN A 85 -9.53 -7.88 -9.31
N LEU A 86 -9.78 -7.22 -8.19
CA LEU A 86 -9.03 -7.43 -6.95
C LEU A 86 -9.12 -8.88 -6.46
N MET A 87 -10.31 -9.46 -6.46
CA MET A 87 -10.51 -10.88 -6.10
C MET A 87 -9.79 -11.81 -7.07
N LYS A 88 -9.87 -11.53 -8.37
CA LYS A 88 -9.17 -12.27 -9.42
C LYS A 88 -7.65 -12.20 -9.23
N TRP A 89 -7.10 -11.02 -9.02
CA TRP A 89 -5.66 -10.81 -8.81
C TRP A 89 -5.17 -11.49 -7.53
N ASN A 90 -5.91 -11.34 -6.45
CA ASN A 90 -5.59 -11.99 -5.17
C ASN A 90 -5.56 -13.52 -5.30
N SER A 91 -6.43 -14.10 -6.13
CA SER A 91 -6.44 -15.55 -6.41
C SER A 91 -5.21 -16.06 -7.19
N LYS A 92 -4.39 -15.15 -7.75
CA LYS A 92 -3.15 -15.49 -8.47
C LYS A 92 -1.92 -15.51 -7.59
N LEU A 93 -2.06 -15.02 -6.35
CA LEU A 93 -0.95 -15.01 -5.39
C LEU A 93 -0.54 -16.44 -5.03
N LYS A 94 0.74 -16.71 -5.13
CA LYS A 94 1.39 -17.94 -4.69
C LYS A 94 2.79 -17.64 -4.19
N LYS A 95 3.35 -18.51 -3.37
CA LYS A 95 4.71 -18.33 -2.85
C LYS A 95 5.73 -18.45 -3.97
N GLU A 96 6.48 -17.38 -4.20
CA GLU A 96 7.55 -17.27 -5.18
C GLU A 96 8.78 -16.64 -4.54
N LYS A 97 9.97 -16.97 -5.07
CA LYS A 97 11.18 -16.22 -4.76
C LYS A 97 11.17 -14.92 -5.56
N VAL A 98 11.39 -13.79 -4.88
CA VAL A 98 11.28 -12.45 -5.48
C VAL A 98 12.53 -11.62 -5.16
N ASN A 99 13.04 -10.93 -6.17
CA ASN A 99 13.92 -9.78 -6.01
C ASN A 99 13.03 -8.54 -5.99
N LEU A 100 12.89 -7.94 -4.80
CA LEU A 100 11.98 -6.85 -4.51
C LEU A 100 12.73 -5.53 -4.46
N PHE A 101 12.23 -4.52 -5.18
CA PHE A 101 12.63 -3.13 -5.08
C PHE A 101 11.39 -2.29 -4.78
N LEU A 102 11.41 -1.57 -3.65
CA LEU A 102 10.31 -0.72 -3.21
C LEU A 102 10.87 0.61 -2.71
N PRO A 103 10.39 1.77 -3.19
CA PRO A 103 10.87 3.06 -2.70
C PRO A 103 10.45 3.28 -1.26
N LYS A 104 11.28 4.00 -0.49
CA LYS A 104 10.83 4.64 0.74
C LYS A 104 9.92 5.80 0.38
N PHE A 105 8.82 5.94 1.09
CA PHE A 105 7.94 7.09 0.91
C PHE A 105 7.28 7.52 2.20
N LYS A 106 6.97 8.81 2.24
CA LYS A 106 6.23 9.42 3.34
C LYS A 106 5.33 10.51 2.77
N PHE A 107 4.06 10.43 3.07
CA PHE A 107 3.12 11.48 2.70
C PHE A 107 2.01 11.65 3.72
N GLU A 108 1.43 12.82 3.70
CA GLU A 108 0.26 13.18 4.46
C GLU A 108 -0.78 13.77 3.50
N ILE A 109 -1.99 13.23 3.54
CA ILE A 109 -3.10 13.69 2.72
C ILE A 109 -4.21 14.20 3.64
N LYS A 110 -4.68 15.41 3.34
CA LYS A 110 -5.84 16.01 3.97
C LYS A 110 -6.92 16.26 2.92
N THR A 111 -8.04 15.59 3.05
CA THR A 111 -9.16 15.66 2.09
C THR A 111 -10.40 16.18 2.77
N MET A 112 -11.08 17.13 2.12
CA MET A 112 -12.39 17.63 2.54
C MET A 112 -13.48 16.74 1.95
N LEU A 113 -14.14 15.95 2.80
CA LEU A 113 -15.16 14.99 2.36
C LEU A 113 -16.60 15.55 2.39
N THR A 114 -16.81 16.78 2.85
CA THR A 114 -18.13 17.39 3.00
C THR A 114 -18.95 17.27 1.73
N LYS A 115 -18.43 17.76 0.60
CA LYS A 115 -19.14 17.74 -0.70
C LYS A 115 -19.38 16.30 -1.19
N THR A 116 -18.37 15.45 -1.10
CA THR A 116 -18.45 14.04 -1.51
C THR A 116 -19.56 13.31 -0.74
N LEU A 117 -19.63 13.48 0.59
CA LEU A 117 -20.66 12.86 1.41
C LEU A 117 -22.07 13.39 1.11
N GLN A 118 -22.22 14.68 0.80
CA GLN A 118 -23.48 15.24 0.35
C GLN A 118 -23.95 14.59 -0.96
N GLU A 119 -23.03 14.44 -1.94
CA GLU A 119 -23.30 13.82 -3.25
C GLU A 119 -23.59 12.31 -3.11
N MET A 120 -23.00 11.64 -2.13
CA MET A 120 -23.26 10.25 -1.78
C MET A 120 -24.58 10.01 -1.04
N GLY A 121 -25.39 11.05 -0.81
CA GLY A 121 -26.73 10.92 -0.24
C GLY A 121 -26.87 11.38 1.22
N MET A 122 -25.92 12.16 1.75
CA MET A 122 -25.99 12.75 3.10
C MET A 122 -26.23 14.26 3.14
N PRO A 123 -27.02 14.90 2.24
CA PRO A 123 -27.14 16.36 2.22
C PRO A 123 -27.79 16.91 3.50
N THR A 124 -28.72 16.18 4.11
CA THR A 124 -29.47 16.61 5.30
C THR A 124 -28.58 16.85 6.50
N ALA A 125 -27.56 16.01 6.71
CA ALA A 125 -26.65 16.11 7.85
C ALA A 125 -25.86 17.43 7.89
N PHE A 126 -25.68 18.08 6.73
CA PHE A 126 -24.97 19.36 6.53
C PHE A 126 -25.89 20.57 6.41
N SER A 127 -27.15 20.42 6.71
CA SER A 127 -28.15 21.47 6.57
C SER A 127 -28.85 21.79 7.89
N GLY A 128 -29.58 22.92 7.94
CA GLY A 128 -30.38 23.28 9.11
C GLY A 128 -31.54 22.30 9.43
N ASN A 129 -31.76 21.30 8.58
CA ASN A 129 -32.71 20.21 8.81
C ASN A 129 -32.09 18.97 9.48
N ALA A 130 -30.80 19.03 9.85
CA ALA A 130 -30.12 17.95 10.55
C ALA A 130 -30.74 17.70 11.92
N ASP A 131 -30.77 16.46 12.32
CA ASP A 131 -31.26 16.06 13.63
C ASP A 131 -30.18 15.33 14.43
N PHE A 132 -29.41 16.08 15.19
CA PHE A 132 -28.42 15.58 16.13
C PHE A 132 -28.89 15.78 17.59
N SER A 133 -30.19 15.83 17.82
CA SER A 133 -30.78 16.05 19.15
C SER A 133 -30.40 14.97 20.19
N GLY A 134 -29.92 13.82 19.74
CA GLY A 134 -29.30 12.82 20.61
C GLY A 134 -28.02 13.29 21.30
N MET A 135 -27.37 14.38 20.82
CA MET A 135 -26.13 14.93 21.39
C MET A 135 -26.38 16.07 22.36
N ASP A 136 -27.33 16.95 22.06
CA ASP A 136 -27.58 18.20 22.81
C ASP A 136 -29.01 18.34 23.33
N GLY A 137 -29.91 17.41 23.01
CA GLY A 137 -31.32 17.44 23.40
C GLY A 137 -32.20 18.32 22.53
N ILE A 138 -31.64 19.08 21.58
CA ILE A 138 -32.36 20.00 20.68
C ILE A 138 -31.82 19.85 19.26
N LYS A 139 -32.56 20.32 18.26
CA LYS A 139 -32.16 20.25 16.83
C LYS A 139 -31.40 21.51 16.42
N SER A 140 -30.30 21.79 17.07
CA SER A 140 -29.46 22.97 16.80
C SER A 140 -28.16 22.68 16.05
N LEU A 141 -27.76 21.41 15.98
CA LEU A 141 -26.48 21.02 15.44
C LEU A 141 -26.60 20.53 14.01
N GLN A 142 -25.64 20.88 13.20
CA GLN A 142 -25.38 20.31 11.87
C GLN A 142 -23.89 20.05 11.71
N ILE A 143 -23.51 19.18 10.77
CA ILE A 143 -22.09 18.99 10.41
C ILE A 143 -21.64 20.19 9.60
N ASP A 144 -20.60 20.88 10.05
CA ASP A 144 -19.97 21.97 9.30
C ASP A 144 -19.03 21.42 8.22
N GLN A 145 -18.08 20.61 8.65
CA GLN A 145 -17.04 20.03 7.77
C GLN A 145 -16.71 18.59 8.17
N VAL A 146 -16.39 17.78 7.17
CA VAL A 146 -15.77 16.47 7.36
C VAL A 146 -14.39 16.50 6.73
N ILE A 147 -13.37 16.37 7.58
CA ILE A 147 -11.98 16.36 7.16
C ILE A 147 -11.42 14.97 7.40
N HIS A 148 -10.92 14.35 6.34
CA HIS A 148 -10.17 13.10 6.41
C HIS A 148 -8.69 13.41 6.29
N GLN A 149 -7.89 12.89 7.21
CA GLN A 149 -6.44 13.01 7.19
C GLN A 149 -5.85 11.62 7.31
N ALA A 150 -4.97 11.26 6.38
CA ALA A 150 -4.21 10.03 6.39
C ALA A 150 -2.72 10.36 6.35
N PHE A 151 -1.95 9.62 7.13
CA PHE A 151 -0.50 9.68 7.14
C PHE A 151 0.04 8.29 6.86
N VAL A 152 1.00 8.18 5.96
CA VAL A 152 1.71 6.94 5.66
C VAL A 152 3.19 7.23 5.57
N ALA A 153 3.98 6.40 6.23
CA ALA A 153 5.43 6.37 6.08
C ALA A 153 5.86 4.90 5.93
N VAL A 154 6.58 4.60 4.88
CA VAL A 154 7.11 3.26 4.56
C VAL A 154 8.62 3.34 4.51
N ASP A 155 9.28 2.51 5.31
CA ASP A 155 10.73 2.39 5.37
C ASP A 155 11.17 0.91 5.47
N GLU A 156 12.46 0.68 5.72
CA GLU A 156 13.06 -0.64 5.77
C GLU A 156 12.48 -1.54 6.86
N LYS A 157 11.94 -0.96 7.93
CA LYS A 157 11.40 -1.71 9.07
C LYS A 157 9.93 -2.03 8.93
N GLY A 158 9.16 -1.16 8.24
CA GLY A 158 7.73 -1.31 8.15
C GLY A 158 7.01 -0.04 7.74
N THR A 159 5.77 0.02 8.14
CA THR A 159 4.97 1.24 8.06
C THR A 159 5.02 1.90 9.43
N GLU A 160 5.69 3.04 9.52
CA GLU A 160 6.02 3.81 10.72
C GLU A 160 6.78 3.02 11.82
N ALA A 161 8.12 3.00 11.71
CA ALA A 161 9.01 2.12 12.47
C ALA A 161 9.29 2.54 13.92
N ALA A 162 9.25 1.55 14.82
CA ALA A 162 9.98 1.51 16.08
C ALA A 162 10.83 0.23 16.13
N ALA A 163 12.03 0.30 16.70
CA ALA A 163 13.05 -0.72 16.61
C ALA A 163 12.62 -2.08 17.19
N ALA A 164 12.72 -3.15 16.40
CA ALA A 164 12.75 -4.53 16.84
C ALA A 164 13.80 -5.31 16.04
N THR A 165 14.54 -6.18 16.72
CA THR A 165 15.57 -7.02 16.13
C THR A 165 14.96 -8.38 15.82
N ALA A 166 14.90 -8.76 14.53
CA ALA A 166 14.45 -10.09 14.11
C ALA A 166 15.62 -11.04 13.93
N VAL A 167 15.47 -12.28 14.40
CA VAL A 167 16.43 -13.39 14.19
C VAL A 167 15.93 -14.21 13.01
N VAL A 168 16.73 -14.29 11.95
CA VAL A 168 16.45 -15.12 10.78
C VAL A 168 16.96 -16.53 11.01
N MET A 169 16.07 -17.53 10.96
CA MET A 169 16.44 -18.94 10.86
C MET A 169 16.44 -19.36 9.40
N ILE A 170 17.55 -19.92 8.94
CA ILE A 170 17.70 -20.48 7.60
C ILE A 170 17.42 -21.99 7.68
N GLU A 171 16.36 -22.46 7.05
CA GLU A 171 16.17 -23.89 6.77
C GLU A 171 16.92 -24.26 5.49
N SER A 172 17.85 -25.21 5.64
CA SER A 172 18.59 -25.80 4.52
C SER A 172 17.80 -26.97 3.94
N MET A 173 17.26 -26.83 2.74
CA MET A 173 16.74 -27.94 1.94
C MET A 173 17.57 -28.14 0.67
N ALA A 174 17.68 -29.42 0.24
CA ALA A 174 18.49 -29.91 -0.88
C ALA A 174 18.12 -29.26 -2.23
N PRO A 175 19.05 -29.21 -3.21
CA PRO A 175 18.91 -28.43 -4.41
C PRO A 175 17.96 -29.09 -5.42
N LEU A 176 16.78 -28.52 -5.56
CA LEU A 176 16.09 -28.47 -6.84
C LEU A 176 16.76 -27.36 -7.65
N GLU A 177 16.83 -27.48 -8.98
CA GLU A 177 17.37 -26.40 -9.82
C GLU A 177 16.75 -25.06 -9.38
N PRO A 178 17.57 -24.05 -9.03
CA PRO A 178 17.03 -22.81 -8.48
C PRO A 178 16.23 -22.11 -9.58
N GLU A 179 14.90 -22.08 -9.42
CA GLU A 179 14.07 -21.17 -10.22
C GLU A 179 14.58 -19.73 -10.00
N GLU A 180 14.84 -19.02 -11.09
CA GLU A 180 15.28 -17.62 -11.01
C GLU A 180 14.21 -16.78 -10.28
N PRO A 181 14.62 -15.98 -9.27
CA PRO A 181 13.66 -15.13 -8.55
C PRO A 181 12.91 -14.21 -9.50
N LYS A 182 11.62 -14.05 -9.28
CA LYS A 182 10.81 -13.04 -9.97
C LYS A 182 11.31 -11.64 -9.65
N LEU A 183 11.24 -10.73 -10.62
CA LEU A 183 11.59 -9.34 -10.41
C LEU A 183 10.32 -8.53 -10.12
N PHE A 184 10.28 -7.88 -8.97
CA PHE A 184 9.28 -6.87 -8.62
C PHE A 184 9.99 -5.54 -8.37
N ASN A 185 9.95 -4.62 -9.37
CA ASN A 185 10.67 -3.35 -9.33
C ASN A 185 9.67 -2.18 -9.37
N ALA A 186 9.30 -1.66 -8.20
CA ALA A 186 8.38 -0.53 -8.06
C ALA A 186 9.11 0.81 -8.30
N ASP A 187 9.67 0.98 -9.49
CA ASP A 187 10.37 2.20 -9.94
C ASP A 187 9.46 3.21 -10.66
N HIS A 188 8.16 3.00 -10.65
CA HIS A 188 7.13 3.86 -11.24
C HIS A 188 5.84 3.77 -10.42
N PRO A 189 4.81 4.61 -10.68
CA PRO A 189 3.59 4.65 -9.88
C PRO A 189 2.92 3.28 -9.71
N PHE A 190 2.51 3.01 -8.48
CA PHE A 190 1.84 1.77 -8.07
C PHE A 190 0.71 2.07 -7.08
N ILE A 191 -0.20 1.14 -6.91
CA ILE A 191 -1.22 1.18 -5.85
C ILE A 191 -0.78 0.26 -4.72
N PHE A 192 -1.01 0.68 -3.48
CA PHE A 192 -0.88 -0.20 -2.32
C PHE A 192 -2.13 -0.12 -1.44
N MET A 193 -2.40 -1.18 -0.71
CA MET A 193 -3.45 -1.25 0.28
C MET A 193 -3.01 -2.12 1.46
N ILE A 194 -3.50 -1.80 2.64
CA ILE A 194 -3.33 -2.62 3.85
C ILE A 194 -4.61 -3.42 4.02
N GLN A 195 -4.48 -4.72 4.13
CA GLN A 195 -5.59 -5.67 4.23
C GLN A 195 -5.39 -6.66 5.38
#